data_0b0dfab5fea60bb1a355dc70867dea33
#
_entry.id   0b0dfab5fea60bb1a355dc70867dea33
#
_cell.length_a   1.000
_cell.length_b   1.000
_cell.length_c   1.000
_cell.angle_alpha   90.00
_cell.angle_beta   90.00
_cell.angle_gamma   90.00
#
_symmetry.space_group_name_H-M   'P 1'
#
loop_
_entity.id
_entity.type
_entity.pdbx_description
1 polymer ?
#
loop_
_entity_poly.entity_id
_entity_poly.type
_entity_poly.pdbx_seq_one_letter_code
_entity_poly.pdbx_strand_id
1 'polypeptide(L)'
;RVFVCLLHKNCHENTFSFLCSMPLRGYYACLIAGRLQMLTLLKLLADGAFHSGQVLGNALGISRSAVWKQLQQLEADLGIEVHKVRGRGYRLATPISLLSPAGIAQCGFPASWSVRTYDTIDSTNAEATRLIAHGAPMPLLVVAEQQTSGRGRRGRKWVSPFAENLY
;
A
#
# COMPACT_ATOMS: atom_id res chain seq x y z
N ARG A 1 22.32 -4.43 11.87
CA ARG A 1 21.29 -4.82 12.88
C ARG A 1 19.95 -4.44 12.29
N VAL A 2 19.27 -5.43 11.76
CA VAL A 2 17.91 -5.30 11.21
C VAL A 2 16.95 -5.41 12.40
N PHE A 3 16.16 -4.37 12.67
CA PHE A 3 15.06 -4.45 13.62
C PHE A 3 13.81 -4.91 12.88
N VAL A 4 13.46 -6.17 13.10
CA VAL A 4 12.14 -6.71 12.74
C VAL A 4 11.14 -6.19 13.76
N CYS A 5 10.22 -5.34 13.35
CA CYS A 5 9.08 -4.94 14.16
C CYS A 5 8.04 -6.05 14.12
N LEU A 6 8.02 -6.91 15.14
CA LEU A 6 6.97 -7.89 15.39
C LEU A 6 5.71 -7.13 15.82
N LEU A 7 4.75 -6.98 14.91
CA LEU A 7 3.39 -6.58 15.25
C LEU A 7 2.69 -7.76 15.92
N HIS A 8 2.69 -7.76 17.25
CA HIS A 8 1.87 -8.65 18.04
C HIS A 8 0.40 -8.23 17.90
N LYS A 9 -0.45 -9.19 17.49
CA LYS A 9 -1.90 -9.06 17.56
C LYS A 9 -2.31 -8.94 19.02
N ASN A 10 -2.65 -7.76 19.47
CA ASN A 10 -3.60 -7.44 20.53
C ASN A 10 -3.53 -5.92 20.77
N CYS A 11 -4.40 -5.19 20.14
CA CYS A 11 -4.68 -3.81 20.52
C CYS A 11 -6.19 -3.62 20.54
N HIS A 12 -6.82 -4.13 21.60
CA HIS A 12 -7.98 -3.50 22.19
C HIS A 12 -7.47 -2.36 23.07
N GLU A 13 -8.15 -1.20 22.96
CA GLU A 13 -8.03 0.01 23.76
C GLU A 13 -7.04 1.10 23.32
N ASN A 14 -7.66 2.19 22.88
CA ASN A 14 -7.31 3.61 22.98
C ASN A 14 -6.04 3.92 23.81
N THR A 15 -4.89 4.06 23.14
CA THR A 15 -3.77 4.84 23.66
C THR A 15 -2.92 5.41 22.53
N PHE A 16 -3.50 6.31 21.74
CA PHE A 16 -2.77 7.10 20.74
C PHE A 16 -2.08 8.34 21.35
N SER A 17 -1.98 8.41 22.68
CA SER A 17 -1.57 9.63 23.38
C SER A 17 -0.13 9.68 23.90
N PHE A 18 0.76 8.70 23.65
CA PHE A 18 2.02 8.67 24.42
C PHE A 18 3.32 8.50 23.62
N LEU A 19 3.37 8.77 22.31
CA LEU A 19 4.62 8.69 21.53
C LEU A 19 5.04 9.99 20.85
N CYS A 20 4.67 11.13 21.40
CA CYS A 20 4.99 12.45 20.84
C CYS A 20 6.21 13.15 21.50
N SER A 21 7.16 12.40 22.07
CA SER A 21 8.29 13.01 22.81
C SER A 21 9.69 12.65 22.32
N MET A 22 9.87 12.21 21.06
CA MET A 22 11.22 12.04 20.48
C MET A 22 11.32 12.68 19.09
N PRO A 23 12.20 13.68 18.88
CA PRO A 23 12.10 14.62 17.74
C PRO A 23 12.49 14.10 16.36
N LEU A 24 12.95 12.87 16.20
CA LEU A 24 13.26 12.30 14.87
C LEU A 24 12.55 10.98 14.56
N ARG A 25 12.26 10.15 15.55
CA ARG A 25 11.50 8.90 15.34
C ARG A 25 10.01 9.12 15.08
N GLY A 26 9.42 10.18 15.64
CA GLY A 26 8.00 10.52 15.45
C GLY A 26 7.66 10.95 14.02
N TYR A 27 8.57 11.62 13.33
CA TYR A 27 8.34 12.10 11.96
C TYR A 27 8.23 10.94 10.95
N TYR A 28 9.12 9.96 11.05
CA TYR A 28 9.06 8.76 10.18
C TYR A 28 7.85 7.87 10.48
N ALA A 29 7.47 7.72 11.74
CA ALA A 29 6.28 6.95 12.13
C ALA A 29 5.00 7.61 11.60
N CYS A 30 4.89 8.93 11.64
CA CYS A 30 3.75 9.69 11.13
C CYS A 30 3.66 9.60 9.59
N LEU A 31 4.77 9.69 8.87
CA LEU A 31 4.82 9.55 7.42
C LEU A 31 4.43 8.13 6.96
N ILE A 32 4.92 7.12 7.66
CA ILE A 32 4.58 5.71 7.37
C ILE A 32 3.11 5.45 7.66
N ALA A 33 2.58 5.94 8.78
CA ALA A 33 1.17 5.79 9.13
C ALA A 33 0.25 6.48 8.11
N GLY A 34 0.57 7.71 7.69
CA GLY A 34 -0.18 8.44 6.66
C GLY A 34 -0.21 7.70 5.32
N ARG A 35 0.93 7.15 4.89
CA ARG A 35 1.03 6.39 3.65
C ARG A 35 0.25 5.07 3.72
N LEU A 36 0.29 4.38 4.85
CA LEU A 36 -0.48 3.16 5.08
C LEU A 36 -1.99 3.42 5.03
N GLN A 37 -2.46 4.51 5.64
CA GLN A 37 -3.86 4.92 5.59
C GLN A 37 -4.30 5.29 4.17
N MET A 38 -3.45 5.97 3.40
CA MET A 38 -3.70 6.31 2.00
C MET A 38 -3.87 5.06 1.13
N LEU A 39 -3.00 4.06 1.28
CA LEU A 39 -3.11 2.79 0.57
C LEU A 39 -4.37 2.00 0.99
N THR A 40 -4.72 2.03 2.27
CA THR A 40 -5.96 1.41 2.75
C THR A 40 -7.19 2.09 2.16
N LEU A 41 -7.18 3.43 2.06
CA LEU A 41 -8.22 4.20 1.41
C LEU A 41 -8.36 3.83 -0.07
N LEU A 42 -7.25 3.69 -0.77
CA LEU A 42 -7.23 3.26 -2.16
C LEU A 42 -7.82 1.85 -2.33
N LYS A 43 -7.46 0.91 -1.45
CA LYS A 43 -8.01 -0.45 -1.44
C LYS A 43 -9.53 -0.47 -1.23
N LEU A 44 -10.04 0.42 -0.37
CA LEU A 44 -11.49 0.55 -0.15
C LEU A 44 -12.24 1.11 -1.36
N LEU A 45 -11.60 1.91 -2.19
CA LEU A 45 -12.19 2.52 -3.39
C LEU A 45 -11.93 1.71 -4.67
N ALA A 46 -11.11 0.66 -4.60
CA ALA A 46 -10.70 -0.13 -5.76
C ALA A 46 -11.87 -0.86 -6.45
N ASP A 47 -12.97 -1.11 -5.71
CA ASP A 47 -14.19 -1.73 -6.23
C ASP A 47 -14.95 -0.84 -7.24
N GLY A 48 -14.57 0.43 -7.38
CA GLY A 48 -15.22 1.39 -8.26
C GLY A 48 -16.62 1.84 -7.81
N ALA A 49 -17.07 1.45 -6.61
CA ALA A 49 -18.33 1.88 -6.03
C ALA A 49 -18.23 3.25 -5.35
N PHE A 50 -19.38 3.91 -5.13
CA PHE A 50 -19.40 5.14 -4.33
C PHE A 50 -19.40 4.83 -2.85
N HIS A 51 -18.42 5.37 -2.14
CA HIS A 51 -18.30 5.29 -0.67
C HIS A 51 -18.50 6.65 -0.04
N SER A 52 -19.35 6.73 0.99
CA SER A 52 -19.53 7.99 1.72
C SER A 52 -18.28 8.29 2.55
N GLY A 53 -17.97 9.59 2.73
CA GLY A 53 -16.84 10.00 3.56
C GLY A 53 -16.97 9.56 5.02
N GLN A 54 -18.19 9.28 5.50
CA GLN A 54 -18.41 8.73 6.84
C GLN A 54 -18.00 7.25 6.90
N VAL A 55 -18.40 6.45 5.90
CA VAL A 55 -18.02 5.02 5.81
C VAL A 55 -16.51 4.87 5.74
N LEU A 56 -15.85 5.64 4.86
CA LEU A 56 -14.40 5.65 4.73
C LEU A 56 -13.71 6.11 6.03
N GLY A 57 -14.24 7.15 6.69
CA GLY A 57 -13.72 7.64 7.95
C GLY A 57 -13.81 6.59 9.07
N ASN A 58 -14.95 5.92 9.18
CA ASN A 58 -15.14 4.83 10.15
C ASN A 58 -14.18 3.66 9.90
N ALA A 59 -14.00 3.26 8.64
CA ALA A 59 -13.11 2.16 8.26
C ALA A 59 -11.63 2.47 8.56
N LEU A 60 -11.23 3.75 8.45
CA LEU A 60 -9.86 4.21 8.68
C LEU A 60 -9.62 4.75 10.10
N GLY A 61 -10.65 4.88 10.92
CA GLY A 61 -10.56 5.48 12.26
C GLY A 61 -10.23 6.99 12.23
N ILE A 62 -10.66 7.72 11.17
CA ILE A 62 -10.36 9.16 10.99
C ILE A 62 -11.63 9.97 10.71
N SER A 63 -11.55 11.29 10.87
CA SER A 63 -12.65 12.18 10.58
C SER A 63 -12.93 12.27 9.07
N ARG A 64 -14.16 12.63 8.69
CA ARG A 64 -14.56 12.88 7.30
C ARG A 64 -13.68 13.94 6.62
N SER A 65 -13.27 14.99 7.36
CA SER A 65 -12.35 16.01 6.85
C SER A 65 -10.95 15.47 6.59
N ALA A 66 -10.48 14.52 7.40
CA ALA A 66 -9.21 13.84 7.18
C ALA A 66 -9.27 12.92 5.96
N VAL A 67 -10.38 12.20 5.74
CA VAL A 67 -10.62 11.42 4.50
C VAL A 67 -10.47 12.31 3.28
N TRP A 68 -11.11 13.48 3.28
CA TRP A 68 -11.03 14.41 2.15
C TRP A 68 -9.58 14.85 1.86
N LYS A 69 -8.81 15.18 2.90
CA LYS A 69 -7.37 15.52 2.75
C LYS A 69 -6.55 14.36 2.18
N GLN A 70 -6.82 13.15 2.66
CA GLN A 70 -6.13 11.96 2.14
C GLN A 70 -6.48 11.66 0.68
N LEU A 71 -7.73 11.89 0.26
CA LEU A 71 -8.12 11.75 -1.14
C LEU A 71 -7.40 12.75 -2.04
N GLN A 72 -7.26 14.00 -1.61
CA GLN A 72 -6.47 14.99 -2.33
C GLN A 72 -4.98 14.60 -2.43
N GLN A 73 -4.42 14.07 -1.33
CA GLN A 73 -3.04 13.60 -1.32
C GLN A 73 -2.86 12.40 -2.26
N LEU A 74 -3.82 11.48 -2.30
CA LEU A 74 -3.84 10.33 -3.21
C LEU A 74 -3.85 10.77 -4.67
N GLU A 75 -4.69 11.77 -5.03
CA GLU A 75 -4.71 12.37 -6.37
C GLU A 75 -3.34 12.98 -6.73
N ALA A 76 -2.72 13.71 -5.79
CA ALA A 76 -1.45 14.38 -6.01
C ALA A 76 -0.26 13.42 -6.12
N ASP A 77 -0.19 12.41 -5.24
CA ASP A 77 0.96 11.50 -5.14
C ASP A 77 0.94 10.38 -6.18
N LEU A 78 -0.25 9.87 -6.49
CA LEU A 78 -0.42 8.70 -7.37
C LEU A 78 -0.99 9.06 -8.75
N GLY A 79 -1.46 10.28 -8.96
CA GLY A 79 -2.11 10.69 -10.21
C GLY A 79 -3.48 10.03 -10.45
N ILE A 80 -4.07 9.45 -9.41
CA ILE A 80 -5.34 8.71 -9.50
C ILE A 80 -6.51 9.67 -9.31
N GLU A 81 -7.37 9.79 -10.31
CA GLU A 81 -8.52 10.69 -10.27
C GLU A 81 -9.65 10.12 -9.40
N VAL A 82 -10.24 10.96 -8.52
CA VAL A 82 -11.34 10.62 -7.63
C VAL A 82 -12.58 11.46 -7.94
N HIS A 83 -13.66 10.81 -8.33
CA HIS A 83 -14.95 11.46 -8.51
C HIS A 83 -15.60 11.77 -7.16
N LYS A 84 -16.02 13.02 -6.98
CA LYS A 84 -16.68 13.54 -5.77
C LYS A 84 -18.11 13.94 -6.12
N VAL A 85 -19.09 13.21 -5.62
CA VAL A 85 -20.51 13.49 -5.89
C VAL A 85 -21.25 13.78 -4.60
N ARG A 86 -21.87 14.98 -4.52
CA ARG A 86 -22.67 15.38 -3.35
C ARG A 86 -23.79 14.38 -3.09
N GLY A 87 -23.91 13.90 -1.86
CA GLY A 87 -24.90 12.90 -1.45
C GLY A 87 -24.54 11.44 -1.76
N ARG A 88 -23.61 11.16 -2.69
CA ARG A 88 -23.16 9.80 -3.01
C ARG A 88 -21.79 9.46 -2.40
N GLY A 89 -20.91 10.45 -2.29
CA GLY A 89 -19.57 10.26 -1.74
C GLY A 89 -18.45 10.28 -2.79
N TYR A 90 -17.49 9.38 -2.63
CA TYR A 90 -16.26 9.31 -3.41
C TYR A 90 -16.14 7.98 -4.14
N ARG A 91 -15.56 8.00 -5.33
CA ARG A 91 -15.31 6.84 -6.17
C ARG A 91 -14.06 7.08 -7.01
N LEU A 92 -13.27 6.06 -7.33
CA LEU A 92 -12.23 6.19 -8.35
C LEU A 92 -12.85 6.41 -9.73
N ALA A 93 -12.22 7.25 -10.56
CA ALA A 93 -12.66 7.46 -11.95
C ALA A 93 -12.59 6.16 -12.75
N THR A 94 -11.54 5.39 -12.53
CA THR A 94 -11.33 4.05 -13.11
C THR A 94 -11.14 3.04 -11.99
N PRO A 95 -11.85 1.89 -12.00
CA PRO A 95 -11.59 0.80 -11.06
C PRO A 95 -10.15 0.32 -11.18
N ILE A 96 -9.52 0.01 -10.04
CA ILE A 96 -8.14 -0.45 -9.98
C ILE A 96 -8.12 -1.88 -9.46
N SER A 97 -7.42 -2.77 -10.18
CA SER A 97 -7.16 -4.14 -9.72
C SER A 97 -5.81 -4.18 -9.03
N LEU A 98 -5.80 -4.29 -7.71
CA LEU A 98 -4.57 -4.37 -6.93
C LEU A 98 -4.09 -5.81 -6.78
N LEU A 99 -2.77 -5.97 -6.75
CA LEU A 99 -2.12 -7.26 -6.57
C LEU A 99 -2.45 -7.84 -5.20
N SER A 100 -2.89 -9.08 -5.18
CA SER A 100 -3.08 -9.85 -3.97
C SER A 100 -2.67 -11.30 -4.17
N PRO A 101 -2.16 -11.99 -3.14
CA PRO A 101 -1.84 -13.42 -3.25
C PRO A 101 -3.05 -14.26 -3.67
N ALA A 102 -4.25 -13.90 -3.17
CA ALA A 102 -5.49 -14.57 -3.52
C ALA A 102 -5.88 -14.36 -4.99
N GLY A 103 -5.75 -13.13 -5.52
CA GLY A 103 -6.00 -12.83 -6.93
C GLY A 103 -5.03 -13.58 -7.85
N ILE A 104 -3.75 -13.63 -7.50
CA ILE A 104 -2.73 -14.37 -8.25
C ILE A 104 -3.07 -15.87 -8.27
N ALA A 105 -3.46 -16.45 -7.14
CA ALA A 105 -3.87 -17.85 -7.07
C ALA A 105 -5.11 -18.13 -7.92
N GLN A 106 -6.10 -17.24 -7.96
CA GLN A 106 -7.30 -17.35 -8.81
C GLN A 106 -6.99 -17.33 -10.30
N CYS A 107 -5.88 -16.70 -10.71
CA CYS A 107 -5.41 -16.73 -12.10
C CYS A 107 -4.77 -18.07 -12.51
N GLY A 108 -4.86 -19.12 -11.68
CA GLY A 108 -4.29 -20.43 -11.97
C GLY A 108 -2.78 -20.52 -11.67
N PHE A 109 -2.24 -19.61 -10.89
CA PHE A 109 -0.83 -19.65 -10.50
C PHE A 109 -0.56 -20.87 -9.59
N PRO A 110 0.51 -21.64 -9.81
CA PRO A 110 0.73 -22.89 -9.08
C PRO A 110 0.86 -22.67 -7.57
N ALA A 111 0.09 -23.40 -6.77
CA ALA A 111 0.10 -23.29 -5.30
C ALA A 111 1.45 -23.69 -4.67
N SER A 112 2.33 -24.37 -5.40
CA SER A 112 3.69 -24.71 -4.96
C SER A 112 4.66 -23.53 -4.95
N TRP A 113 4.29 -22.41 -5.57
CA TRP A 113 5.13 -21.22 -5.60
C TRP A 113 4.94 -20.35 -4.35
N SER A 114 6.03 -19.84 -3.81
CA SER A 114 6.01 -18.81 -2.77
C SER A 114 5.74 -17.46 -3.42
N VAL A 115 4.58 -16.86 -3.14
CA VAL A 115 4.18 -15.55 -3.69
C VAL A 115 4.35 -14.47 -2.65
N ARG A 116 5.03 -13.38 -3.01
CA ARG A 116 5.19 -12.18 -2.20
C ARG A 116 4.69 -10.97 -2.97
N THR A 117 3.70 -10.28 -2.43
CA THR A 117 3.12 -9.05 -3.01
C THR A 117 3.46 -7.86 -2.14
N TYR A 118 3.81 -6.74 -2.76
CA TYR A 118 4.15 -5.49 -2.09
C TYR A 118 3.38 -4.33 -2.71
N ASP A 119 2.84 -3.45 -1.88
CA ASP A 119 2.25 -2.19 -2.35
C ASP A 119 3.35 -1.27 -2.90
N THR A 120 4.50 -1.19 -2.20
CA THR A 120 5.67 -0.42 -2.66
C THR A 120 6.95 -1.08 -2.14
N ILE A 121 7.95 -1.18 -2.99
CA ILE A 121 9.26 -1.72 -2.65
C ILE A 121 10.38 -0.94 -3.35
N ASP A 122 11.61 -1.09 -2.93
CA ASP A 122 12.77 -0.52 -3.63
C ASP A 122 12.96 -1.15 -5.02
N SER A 123 13.05 -2.49 -5.06
CA SER A 123 13.17 -3.27 -6.28
C SER A 123 12.75 -4.72 -6.03
N THR A 124 11.87 -5.26 -6.86
CA THR A 124 11.43 -6.66 -6.78
C THR A 124 12.60 -7.63 -6.96
N ASN A 125 13.56 -7.30 -7.85
CA ASN A 125 14.76 -8.12 -8.05
C ASN A 125 15.69 -8.11 -6.82
N ALA A 126 15.87 -6.94 -6.18
CA ALA A 126 16.66 -6.84 -4.95
C ALA A 126 16.00 -7.61 -3.80
N GLU A 127 14.66 -7.53 -3.69
CA GLU A 127 13.91 -8.27 -2.68
C GLU A 127 13.97 -9.78 -2.90
N ALA A 128 13.82 -10.24 -4.15
CA ALA A 128 13.98 -11.66 -4.47
C ALA A 128 15.36 -12.17 -4.02
N THR A 129 16.41 -11.39 -4.29
CA THR A 129 17.78 -11.74 -3.83
C THR A 129 17.87 -11.80 -2.30
N ARG A 130 17.26 -10.82 -1.59
CA ARG A 130 17.22 -10.82 -0.13
C ARG A 130 16.50 -12.05 0.43
N LEU A 131 15.33 -12.36 -0.12
CA LEU A 131 14.52 -13.51 0.30
C LEU A 131 15.25 -14.84 0.07
N ILE A 132 15.90 -15.01 -1.08
CA ILE A 132 16.70 -16.20 -1.38
C ILE A 132 17.87 -16.35 -0.40
N ALA A 133 18.58 -15.26 -0.10
CA ALA A 133 19.69 -15.26 0.87
C ALA A 133 19.22 -15.63 2.30
N HIS A 134 17.94 -15.41 2.62
CA HIS A 134 17.33 -15.80 3.90
C HIS A 134 16.61 -17.16 3.84
N GLY A 135 16.81 -17.94 2.80
CA GLY A 135 16.27 -19.30 2.68
C GLY A 135 14.78 -19.37 2.30
N ALA A 136 14.27 -18.37 1.59
CA ALA A 136 12.89 -18.42 1.11
C ALA A 136 12.64 -19.67 0.24
N PRO A 137 11.48 -20.34 0.39
CA PRO A 137 11.16 -21.51 -0.40
C PRO A 137 11.06 -21.18 -1.89
N MET A 138 11.54 -22.09 -2.72
CA MET A 138 11.53 -21.99 -4.19
C MET A 138 10.48 -22.95 -4.77
N PRO A 139 9.86 -22.62 -5.89
CA PRO A 139 10.03 -21.39 -6.68
C PRO A 139 9.38 -20.16 -6.01
N LEU A 140 9.96 -18.98 -6.26
CA LEU A 140 9.58 -17.71 -5.64
C LEU A 140 9.13 -16.70 -6.69
N LEU A 141 7.96 -16.07 -6.47
CA LEU A 141 7.45 -14.92 -7.21
C LEU A 141 7.43 -13.70 -6.30
N VAL A 142 8.07 -12.62 -6.73
CA VAL A 142 8.02 -11.31 -6.05
C VAL A 142 7.42 -10.29 -7.00
N VAL A 143 6.32 -9.67 -6.60
CA VAL A 143 5.62 -8.67 -7.40
C VAL A 143 5.27 -7.44 -6.56
N ALA A 144 5.19 -6.27 -7.20
CA ALA A 144 4.88 -5.02 -6.54
C ALA A 144 4.00 -4.11 -7.40
N GLU A 145 3.18 -3.28 -6.74
CA GLU A 145 2.43 -2.20 -7.39
C GLU A 145 3.32 -1.03 -7.79
N GLN A 146 4.44 -0.82 -7.08
CA GLN A 146 5.39 0.26 -7.34
C GLN A 146 6.80 -0.12 -6.92
N GLN A 147 7.80 0.30 -7.72
CA GLN A 147 9.20 0.29 -7.35
C GLN A 147 9.75 1.71 -7.19
N THR A 148 10.39 2.01 -6.06
CA THR A 148 11.01 3.33 -5.81
C THR A 148 12.43 3.44 -6.37
N SER A 149 13.11 2.32 -6.55
CA SER A 149 14.48 2.21 -7.05
C SER A 149 14.63 1.13 -8.12
N GLY A 150 13.61 1.01 -8.98
CA GLY A 150 13.63 0.07 -10.11
C GLY A 150 14.84 0.34 -11.03
N ARG A 151 15.51 -0.73 -11.48
CA ARG A 151 16.72 -0.65 -12.28
C ARG A 151 16.51 -1.25 -13.66
N GLY A 152 16.73 -0.44 -14.68
CA GLY A 152 16.85 -0.89 -16.07
C GLY A 152 18.28 -1.33 -16.41
N ARG A 153 18.45 -1.87 -17.62
CA ARG A 153 19.77 -2.22 -18.15
C ARG A 153 20.66 -0.98 -18.27
N ARG A 154 21.98 -1.18 -18.09
CA ARG A 154 23.01 -0.13 -18.19
C ARG A 154 22.81 1.03 -17.19
N GLY A 155 22.30 0.73 -15.98
CA GLY A 155 22.11 1.71 -14.91
C GLY A 155 20.96 2.70 -15.14
N ARG A 156 20.10 2.50 -16.14
CA ARG A 156 18.93 3.37 -16.35
C ARG A 156 17.93 3.21 -15.20
N LYS A 157 17.29 4.31 -14.80
CA LYS A 157 16.19 4.27 -13.86
C LYS A 157 14.97 3.64 -14.53
N TRP A 158 14.34 2.70 -13.84
CA TRP A 158 13.06 2.12 -14.25
C TRP A 158 11.93 2.90 -13.57
N VAL A 159 11.06 3.54 -14.36
CA VAL A 159 9.90 4.26 -13.85
C VAL A 159 8.79 3.24 -13.60
N SER A 160 8.23 3.26 -12.38
CA SER A 160 7.21 2.30 -11.92
C SER A 160 6.08 3.08 -11.25
N PRO A 161 5.13 3.67 -12.01
CA PRO A 161 3.95 4.31 -11.44
C PRO A 161 3.10 3.29 -10.67
N PHE A 162 2.42 3.75 -9.61
CA PHE A 162 1.61 2.88 -8.75
C PHE A 162 0.40 2.32 -9.51
N ALA A 163 0.15 1.01 -9.40
CA ALA A 163 -1.01 0.29 -9.95
C ALA A 163 -1.20 0.39 -11.48
N GLU A 164 -0.20 0.84 -12.23
CA GLU A 164 -0.29 0.92 -13.70
C GLU A 164 0.23 -0.35 -14.39
N ASN A 165 1.15 -1.06 -13.77
CA ASN A 165 1.80 -2.22 -14.35
C ASN A 165 2.14 -3.27 -13.28
N LEU A 166 2.49 -4.46 -13.73
CA LEU A 166 3.06 -5.52 -12.91
C LEU A 166 4.59 -5.36 -12.87
N TYR A 167 5.14 -5.23 -11.69
CA TYR A 167 6.58 -5.11 -11.48
C TYR A 167 7.16 -6.29 -10.74
#